data_c651281d6e661c3ce91f2fa820f4e2f8
#
_entry.id   c651281d6e661c3ce91f2fa820f4e2f8
#
_cell.length_a   1.000
_cell.length_b   1.000
_cell.length_c   1.000
_cell.angle_alpha   90.00
_cell.angle_beta   90.00
_cell.angle_gamma   90.00
#
_symmetry.space_group_name_H-M   'P 1'
#
loop_
_entity.id
_entity.type
_entity.pdbx_description
1 polymer ?
#
loop_
_entity_poly.entity_id
_entity_poly.type
_entity_poly.pdbx_seq_one_letter_code
_entity_poly.pdbx_strand_id
1 'polypeptide(L)'
;MSPTKYTIAICDDEKYWQNQILNCCKLLENDINFNFEYHIFSSGEDVLKYQSNIDILLLDEELPGTSGQSVKEQFEASNKNTIIIFITSHNEIVYDSFGKNVYGFITKPINQTNFNKTLKKTINKTIAAKYLTLPDSINDNITLSYRDITYMNANGSYTTIYMSDSTSHLIRKGLNDLEKIITNDTLIRVHKSYIVNSYYIKKVKF
;
A
#
# COMPACT_ATOMS: atom_id res chain seq x y z
N MET A 1 6.20 -16.55 10.78
CA MET A 1 6.08 -15.79 9.52
C MET A 1 6.99 -14.58 9.63
N SER A 2 7.83 -14.34 8.64
CA SER A 2 8.61 -13.09 8.61
C SER A 2 7.64 -11.92 8.51
N PRO A 3 7.82 -10.83 9.30
CA PRO A 3 6.97 -9.67 9.21
C PRO A 3 6.98 -9.15 7.76
N THR A 4 5.81 -8.85 7.24
CA THR A 4 5.69 -8.33 5.88
C THR A 4 6.48 -7.03 5.76
N LYS A 5 7.44 -7.03 4.87
CA LYS A 5 8.34 -5.90 4.64
C LYS A 5 7.72 -4.96 3.61
N TYR A 6 7.55 -3.69 3.95
CA TYR A 6 7.08 -2.66 3.05
C TYR A 6 8.26 -1.91 2.44
N THR A 7 8.18 -1.60 1.16
CA THR A 7 9.20 -0.86 0.45
C THR A 7 8.84 0.62 0.37
N ILE A 8 9.65 1.47 1.00
CA ILE A 8 9.58 2.93 0.89
C ILE A 8 10.72 3.39 0.00
N ALA A 9 10.39 4.04 -1.12
CA ALA A 9 11.35 4.73 -1.94
C ALA A 9 11.37 6.23 -1.60
N ILE A 10 12.56 6.81 -1.54
CA ILE A 10 12.80 8.25 -1.34
C ILE A 10 13.49 8.74 -2.61
N CYS A 11 12.88 9.70 -3.30
CA CYS A 11 13.43 10.29 -4.51
C CYS A 11 13.55 11.81 -4.34
N ASP A 12 14.78 12.29 -4.22
CA ASP A 12 15.13 13.70 -4.00
C ASP A 12 16.59 13.87 -4.46
N ASP A 13 16.93 14.90 -5.19
CA ASP A 13 18.32 15.10 -5.69
C ASP A 13 19.27 15.65 -4.61
N GLU A 14 18.72 16.27 -3.57
CA GLU A 14 19.50 16.81 -2.48
C GLU A 14 19.71 15.77 -1.36
N LYS A 15 20.99 15.40 -1.14
CA LYS A 15 21.39 14.46 -0.08
C LYS A 15 20.91 14.87 1.32
N TYR A 16 20.80 16.17 1.55
CA TYR A 16 20.28 16.70 2.81
C TYR A 16 18.84 16.26 3.05
N TRP A 17 17.96 16.43 2.06
CA TRP A 17 16.56 16.05 2.20
C TRP A 17 16.37 14.54 2.21
N GLN A 18 17.13 13.78 1.41
CA GLN A 18 17.14 12.32 1.49
C GLN A 18 17.36 11.83 2.92
N ASN A 19 18.37 12.40 3.61
CA ASN A 19 18.71 12.03 4.99
C ASN A 19 17.62 12.47 5.98
N GLN A 20 17.05 13.68 5.82
CA GLN A 20 15.96 14.17 6.68
C GLN A 20 14.73 13.28 6.56
N ILE A 21 14.31 12.94 5.33
CA ILE A 21 13.18 12.08 5.06
C ILE A 21 13.41 10.69 5.67
N LEU A 22 14.59 10.10 5.44
CA LEU A 22 14.94 8.79 5.98
C LEU A 22 14.92 8.78 7.52
N ASN A 23 15.44 9.83 8.16
CA ASN A 23 15.39 9.96 9.61
C ASN A 23 13.96 10.05 10.13
N CYS A 24 13.10 10.84 9.47
CA CYS A 24 11.69 10.92 9.81
C CYS A 24 10.98 9.57 9.68
N CYS A 25 11.28 8.80 8.63
CA CYS A 25 10.77 7.44 8.46
C CYS A 25 11.20 6.51 9.59
N LYS A 26 12.49 6.50 9.94
CA LYS A 26 13.05 5.65 11.01
C LYS A 26 12.49 5.99 12.38
N LEU A 27 12.28 7.28 12.68
CA LEU A 27 11.62 7.70 13.92
C LEU A 27 10.19 7.19 13.98
N LEU A 28 9.47 7.23 12.87
CA LEU A 28 8.12 6.70 12.80
C LEU A 28 8.10 5.17 12.93
N GLU A 29 9.06 4.46 12.33
CA GLU A 29 9.16 3.00 12.38
C GLU A 29 9.27 2.49 13.83
N ASN A 30 9.97 3.23 14.70
CA ASN A 30 10.07 2.91 16.13
C ASN A 30 8.71 3.03 16.87
N ASP A 31 7.79 3.86 16.36
CA ASP A 31 6.48 4.09 16.95
C ASP A 31 5.40 3.11 16.45
N ILE A 32 5.67 2.43 15.34
CA ILE A 32 4.73 1.52 14.69
C ILE A 32 5.42 0.16 14.50
N ASN A 33 4.70 -0.91 14.77
CA ASN A 33 5.26 -2.27 14.67
C ASN A 33 5.29 -2.75 13.20
N PHE A 34 6.08 -2.07 12.34
CA PHE A 34 6.27 -2.38 10.93
C PHE A 34 7.75 -2.42 10.59
N ASN A 35 8.12 -3.23 9.60
CA ASN A 35 9.45 -3.26 9.01
C ASN A 35 9.43 -2.64 7.62
N PHE A 36 10.30 -1.65 7.40
CA PHE A 36 10.44 -1.00 6.11
C PHE A 36 11.78 -1.36 5.45
N GLU A 37 11.73 -1.48 4.14
CA GLU A 37 12.91 -1.47 3.29
C GLU A 37 12.97 -0.12 2.59
N TYR A 38 14.14 0.53 2.69
CA TYR A 38 14.33 1.86 2.14
C TYR A 38 15.20 1.80 0.90
N HIS A 39 14.76 2.45 -0.18
CA HIS A 39 15.55 2.70 -1.38
C HIS A 39 15.62 4.20 -1.63
N ILE A 40 16.83 4.69 -1.92
CA ILE A 40 17.07 6.13 -2.09
C ILE A 40 17.51 6.36 -3.54
N PHE A 41 16.88 7.31 -4.20
CA PHE A 41 17.13 7.71 -5.58
C PHE A 41 17.41 9.21 -5.62
N SER A 42 18.32 9.62 -6.52
CA SER A 42 18.69 11.02 -6.70
C SER A 42 18.14 11.61 -8.02
N SER A 43 17.37 10.83 -8.78
CA SER A 43 16.73 11.29 -10.01
C SER A 43 15.43 10.55 -10.30
N GLY A 44 14.55 11.18 -11.08
CA GLY A 44 13.32 10.57 -11.56
C GLY A 44 13.59 9.36 -12.45
N GLU A 45 14.64 9.43 -13.27
CA GLU A 45 15.06 8.34 -14.17
C GLU A 45 15.45 7.08 -13.40
N ASP A 46 16.12 7.21 -12.26
CA ASP A 46 16.59 6.06 -11.49
C ASP A 46 15.43 5.35 -10.80
N VAL A 47 14.47 6.09 -10.24
CA VAL A 47 13.31 5.46 -9.61
C VAL A 47 12.40 4.80 -10.66
N LEU A 48 12.30 5.36 -11.86
CA LEU A 48 11.53 4.77 -12.96
C LEU A 48 12.15 3.47 -13.50
N LYS A 49 13.48 3.35 -13.49
CA LYS A 49 14.20 2.13 -13.87
C LYS A 49 14.15 1.03 -12.83
N TYR A 50 13.74 1.33 -11.60
CA TYR A 50 13.71 0.35 -10.53
C TYR A 50 12.62 -0.70 -10.79
N GLN A 51 13.03 -1.98 -10.84
CA GLN A 51 12.18 -3.09 -11.29
C GLN A 51 11.36 -3.71 -10.15
N SER A 52 11.82 -3.57 -8.90
CA SER A 52 11.10 -4.15 -7.77
C SER A 52 9.91 -3.30 -7.37
N ASN A 53 9.00 -3.88 -6.59
CA ASN A 53 7.80 -3.18 -6.15
C ASN A 53 8.14 -2.08 -5.13
N ILE A 54 7.57 -0.91 -5.33
CA ILE A 54 7.59 0.21 -4.38
C ILE A 54 6.17 0.35 -3.82
N ASP A 55 6.03 0.31 -2.50
CA ASP A 55 4.73 0.48 -1.85
C ASP A 55 4.39 1.95 -1.66
N ILE A 56 5.35 2.72 -1.20
CA ILE A 56 5.23 4.16 -0.97
C ILE A 56 6.42 4.86 -1.59
N LEU A 57 6.16 5.86 -2.43
CA LEU A 57 7.17 6.74 -3.01
C LEU A 57 7.04 8.12 -2.38
N LEU A 58 8.09 8.53 -1.65
CA LEU A 58 8.28 9.87 -1.13
C LEU A 58 9.08 10.63 -2.20
N LEU A 59 8.43 11.54 -2.91
CA LEU A 59 8.89 12.09 -4.18
C LEU A 59 9.03 13.60 -4.10
N ASP A 60 10.23 14.10 -4.37
CA ASP A 60 10.39 15.53 -4.64
C ASP A 60 9.80 15.87 -6.00
N GLU A 61 9.22 17.03 -6.08
CA GLU A 61 8.68 17.55 -7.33
C GLU A 61 9.74 18.17 -8.22
N GLU A 62 10.68 18.91 -7.61
CA GLU A 62 11.77 19.60 -8.29
C GLU A 62 12.98 18.67 -8.46
N LEU A 63 12.89 17.75 -9.40
CA LEU A 63 14.01 16.89 -9.76
C LEU A 63 14.67 17.38 -11.07
N PRO A 64 16.01 17.32 -11.15
CA PRO A 64 16.70 17.61 -12.41
C PRO A 64 16.36 16.52 -13.44
N GLY A 65 16.11 16.95 -14.67
CA GLY A 65 15.73 16.05 -15.77
C GLY A 65 14.26 15.68 -15.73
N THR A 66 13.91 14.48 -15.27
CA THR A 66 12.51 14.04 -15.17
C THR A 66 11.88 14.57 -13.87
N SER A 67 10.94 15.51 -13.99
CA SER A 67 10.23 16.11 -12.84
C SER A 67 9.42 15.07 -12.05
N GLY A 68 9.15 15.36 -10.78
CA GLY A 68 8.30 14.52 -9.94
C GLY A 68 6.91 14.29 -10.54
N GLN A 69 6.32 15.30 -11.19
CA GLN A 69 5.05 15.15 -11.90
C GLN A 69 5.14 14.13 -13.05
N SER A 70 6.23 14.18 -13.85
CA SER A 70 6.45 13.19 -14.92
C SER A 70 6.68 11.78 -14.38
N VAL A 71 7.37 11.64 -13.24
CA VAL A 71 7.52 10.36 -12.53
C VAL A 71 6.16 9.82 -12.13
N LYS A 72 5.32 10.63 -11.50
CA LYS A 72 3.95 10.26 -11.09
C LYS A 72 3.13 9.75 -12.28
N GLU A 73 3.12 10.47 -13.40
CA GLU A 73 2.37 10.10 -14.60
C GLU A 73 2.81 8.75 -15.17
N GLN A 74 4.11 8.46 -15.17
CA GLN A 74 4.63 7.17 -15.63
C GLN A 74 4.28 6.03 -14.66
N PHE A 75 4.28 6.27 -13.35
CA PHE A 75 3.79 5.28 -12.36
C PHE A 75 2.30 4.98 -12.55
N GLU A 76 1.48 5.99 -12.81
CA GLU A 76 0.05 5.82 -13.10
C GLU A 76 -0.20 5.06 -14.40
N ALA A 77 0.53 5.38 -15.46
CA ALA A 77 0.44 4.71 -16.75
C ALA A 77 0.86 3.23 -16.69
N SER A 78 1.81 2.89 -15.82
CA SER A 78 2.28 1.52 -15.63
C SER A 78 1.37 0.64 -14.76
N ASN A 79 0.21 1.15 -14.31
CA ASN A 79 -0.70 0.49 -13.38
C ASN A 79 -0.03 -0.05 -12.09
N LYS A 80 1.08 0.54 -11.69
CA LYS A 80 1.72 0.23 -10.41
C LYS A 80 0.85 0.78 -9.27
N ASN A 81 0.56 -0.05 -8.28
CA ASN A 81 -0.19 0.34 -7.08
C ASN A 81 0.69 1.11 -6.06
N THR A 82 1.74 1.77 -6.53
CA THR A 82 2.61 2.60 -5.71
C THR A 82 1.84 3.83 -5.25
N ILE A 83 1.85 4.09 -3.96
CA ILE A 83 1.28 5.31 -3.39
C ILE A 83 2.35 6.39 -3.36
N ILE A 84 2.01 7.58 -3.82
CA ILE A 84 2.92 8.72 -3.92
C ILE A 84 2.56 9.75 -2.86
N ILE A 85 3.58 10.21 -2.13
CA ILE A 85 3.53 11.40 -1.28
C ILE A 85 4.57 12.36 -1.83
N PHE A 86 4.14 13.54 -2.25
CA PHE A 86 5.05 14.59 -2.65
C PHE A 86 5.69 15.27 -1.44
N ILE A 87 6.99 15.56 -1.54
CA ILE A 87 7.75 16.34 -0.55
C ILE A 87 8.35 17.53 -1.29
N THR A 88 7.81 18.72 -1.11
CA THR A 88 8.14 19.88 -1.94
C THR A 88 8.31 21.17 -1.13
N SER A 89 9.09 22.09 -1.66
CA SER A 89 9.23 23.46 -1.14
C SER A 89 8.06 24.37 -1.53
N HIS A 90 7.24 23.97 -2.51
CA HIS A 90 6.17 24.78 -3.08
C HIS A 90 4.78 24.38 -2.57
N ASN A 91 4.13 25.30 -1.85
CA ASN A 91 2.76 25.10 -1.36
C ASN A 91 1.68 25.21 -2.45
N GLU A 92 1.99 25.85 -3.58
CA GLU A 92 1.02 26.19 -4.63
C GLU A 92 0.73 25.00 -5.56
N ILE A 93 1.64 24.06 -5.68
CA ILE A 93 1.59 22.92 -6.61
C ILE A 93 0.66 21.79 -6.12
N VAL A 94 0.23 21.84 -4.86
CA VAL A 94 -0.66 20.86 -4.24
C VAL A 94 -1.94 20.61 -5.05
N TYR A 95 -2.44 21.62 -5.77
CA TYR A 95 -3.73 21.54 -6.47
C TYR A 95 -3.65 20.85 -7.84
N ASP A 96 -2.54 20.92 -8.55
CA ASP A 96 -2.40 20.35 -9.90
C ASP A 96 -1.88 18.93 -9.93
N SER A 97 -1.30 18.46 -8.80
CA SER A 97 -0.67 17.14 -8.69
C SER A 97 -1.62 16.03 -8.22
N PHE A 98 -2.92 16.30 -8.11
CA PHE A 98 -3.88 15.26 -7.78
C PHE A 98 -3.95 14.17 -8.85
N GLY A 99 -3.82 12.92 -8.42
CA GLY A 99 -3.90 11.75 -9.27
C GLY A 99 -4.38 10.52 -8.50
N LYS A 100 -4.65 9.45 -9.21
CA LYS A 100 -5.19 8.21 -8.63
C LYS A 100 -4.33 7.67 -7.49
N ASN A 101 -3.01 7.88 -7.55
CA ASN A 101 -2.04 7.30 -6.62
C ASN A 101 -1.42 8.33 -5.66
N VAL A 102 -1.81 9.61 -5.72
CA VAL A 102 -1.29 10.66 -4.83
C VAL A 102 -2.13 10.74 -3.56
N TYR A 103 -1.48 10.54 -2.40
CA TYR A 103 -2.15 10.43 -1.11
C TYR A 103 -1.77 11.50 -0.10
N GLY A 104 -0.82 12.35 -0.44
CA GLY A 104 -0.45 13.44 0.44
C GLY A 104 0.68 14.30 -0.08
N PHE A 105 0.86 15.39 0.63
CA PHE A 105 1.90 16.37 0.40
C PHE A 105 2.54 16.72 1.75
N ILE A 106 3.84 16.87 1.74
CA ILE A 106 4.64 17.29 2.87
C ILE A 106 5.51 18.46 2.40
N THR A 107 5.41 19.57 3.09
CA THR A 107 6.20 20.76 2.73
C THR A 107 7.58 20.73 3.37
N LYS A 108 8.59 21.17 2.64
CA LYS A 108 9.90 21.49 3.16
C LYS A 108 9.85 22.92 3.81
N PRO A 109 10.45 23.14 4.99
CA PRO A 109 11.15 22.16 5.84
C PRO A 109 10.20 21.16 6.50
N ILE A 110 10.64 19.92 6.64
CA ILE A 110 9.82 18.80 7.09
C ILE A 110 9.47 18.96 8.58
N ASN A 111 8.18 19.05 8.87
CA ASN A 111 7.66 18.97 10.24
C ASN A 111 7.35 17.51 10.60
N GLN A 112 8.01 16.98 11.63
CA GLN A 112 7.89 15.57 12.03
C GLN A 112 6.44 15.16 12.34
N THR A 113 5.66 16.02 13.00
CA THR A 113 4.26 15.71 13.35
C THR A 113 3.39 15.56 12.12
N ASN A 114 3.54 16.48 11.15
CA ASN A 114 2.80 16.43 9.89
C ASN A 114 3.26 15.24 9.03
N PHE A 115 4.57 14.97 8.98
CA PHE A 115 5.14 13.81 8.32
C PHE A 115 4.54 12.52 8.87
N ASN A 116 4.57 12.33 10.20
CA ASN A 116 4.03 11.15 10.86
C ASN A 116 2.53 10.97 10.57
N LYS A 117 1.74 12.05 10.63
CA LYS A 117 0.31 12.01 10.35
C LYS A 117 0.04 11.55 8.91
N THR A 118 0.74 12.13 7.94
CA THR A 118 0.57 11.82 6.52
C THR A 118 1.02 10.39 6.21
N LEU A 119 2.21 10.00 6.68
CA LEU A 119 2.75 8.67 6.40
C LEU A 119 1.96 7.57 7.12
N LYS A 120 1.54 7.74 8.38
CA LYS A 120 0.66 6.79 9.09
C LYS A 120 -0.66 6.56 8.34
N LYS A 121 -1.31 7.64 7.88
CA LYS A 121 -2.54 7.54 7.09
C LYS A 121 -2.32 6.75 5.79
N THR A 122 -1.20 7.01 5.12
CA THR A 122 -0.82 6.35 3.87
C THR A 122 -0.52 4.87 4.09
N ILE A 123 0.27 4.54 5.12
CA ILE A 123 0.58 3.16 5.49
C ILE A 123 -0.69 2.38 5.77
N ASN A 124 -1.59 2.91 6.61
CA ASN A 124 -2.85 2.25 6.94
C ASN A 124 -3.69 1.96 5.69
N LYS A 125 -3.73 2.90 4.73
CA LYS A 125 -4.44 2.70 3.47
C LYS A 125 -3.77 1.66 2.58
N THR A 126 -2.43 1.67 2.50
CA THR A 126 -1.65 0.67 1.76
C THR A 126 -1.87 -0.72 2.35
N ILE A 127 -1.87 -0.83 3.67
CA ILE A 127 -2.14 -2.07 4.39
C ILE A 127 -3.56 -2.56 4.09
N ALA A 128 -4.56 -1.69 4.24
CA ALA A 128 -5.95 -2.04 3.96
C ALA A 128 -6.16 -2.49 2.50
N ALA A 129 -5.43 -1.91 1.54
CA ALA A 129 -5.50 -2.32 0.13
C ALA A 129 -4.84 -3.68 -0.16
N LYS A 130 -3.85 -4.09 0.65
CA LYS A 130 -3.08 -5.32 0.45
C LYS A 130 -3.48 -6.47 1.37
N TYR A 131 -4.03 -6.15 2.53
CA TYR A 131 -4.29 -7.12 3.59
C TYR A 131 -5.69 -7.00 4.13
N LEU A 132 -6.29 -8.15 4.35
CA LEU A 132 -7.55 -8.30 5.08
C LEU A 132 -7.21 -8.59 6.55
N THR A 133 -7.54 -7.67 7.45
CA THR A 133 -7.38 -7.87 8.89
C THR A 133 -8.73 -8.23 9.50
N LEU A 134 -8.78 -9.36 10.19
CA LEU A 134 -9.98 -9.93 10.79
C LEU A 134 -9.75 -10.24 12.26
N PRO A 135 -10.74 -10.05 13.14
CA PRO A 135 -10.68 -10.54 14.50
C PRO A 135 -10.67 -12.08 14.48
N ASP A 136 -9.69 -12.68 15.12
CA ASP A 136 -9.65 -14.11 15.37
C ASP A 136 -10.34 -14.45 16.72
N SER A 137 -10.74 -15.70 16.86
CA SER A 137 -11.50 -16.20 18.02
C SER A 137 -10.72 -16.26 19.33
N ILE A 138 -9.41 -15.97 19.33
CA ILE A 138 -8.50 -16.11 20.49
C ILE A 138 -7.85 -14.76 20.89
N ASN A 139 -8.52 -13.62 20.70
CA ASN A 139 -8.04 -12.26 21.05
C ASN A 139 -6.94 -11.65 20.18
N ASP A 140 -6.48 -12.31 19.13
CA ASP A 140 -5.55 -11.74 18.17
C ASP A 140 -6.25 -11.44 16.84
N ASN A 141 -5.78 -10.41 16.14
CA ASN A 141 -6.21 -10.15 14.77
C ASN A 141 -5.39 -11.03 13.82
N ILE A 142 -6.06 -11.70 12.89
CA ILE A 142 -5.40 -12.33 11.76
C ILE A 142 -5.32 -11.35 10.60
N THR A 143 -4.14 -11.23 9.99
CA THR A 143 -3.90 -10.39 8.81
C THR A 143 -3.51 -11.29 7.64
N LEU A 144 -4.35 -11.30 6.61
CA LEU A 144 -4.22 -12.14 5.42
C LEU A 144 -3.94 -11.27 4.21
N SER A 145 -2.93 -11.63 3.42
CA SER A 145 -2.66 -10.96 2.15
C SER A 145 -3.78 -11.29 1.16
N TYR A 146 -4.40 -10.27 0.55
CA TYR A 146 -5.40 -10.48 -0.49
C TYR A 146 -4.88 -11.30 -1.67
N ARG A 147 -3.59 -11.16 -1.98
CA ARG A 147 -2.93 -11.93 -3.04
C ARG A 147 -2.92 -13.42 -2.77
N ASP A 148 -2.85 -13.80 -1.49
CA ASP A 148 -2.73 -15.21 -1.09
C ASP A 148 -4.09 -15.87 -0.82
N ILE A 149 -5.17 -15.09 -0.72
CA ILE A 149 -6.52 -15.62 -0.61
C ILE A 149 -6.96 -16.15 -1.98
N THR A 150 -7.36 -17.43 -2.05
CA THR A 150 -7.88 -18.05 -3.27
C THR A 150 -9.40 -17.88 -3.39
N TYR A 151 -10.12 -18.26 -2.35
CA TYR A 151 -11.57 -18.10 -2.26
C TYR A 151 -12.04 -18.16 -0.81
N MET A 152 -13.29 -17.76 -0.59
CA MET A 152 -13.96 -17.84 0.70
C MET A 152 -15.28 -18.60 0.54
N ASN A 153 -15.59 -19.44 1.52
CA ASN A 153 -16.83 -20.21 1.56
C ASN A 153 -17.56 -19.97 2.88
N ALA A 154 -18.84 -19.56 2.79
CA ALA A 154 -19.69 -19.38 3.96
C ALA A 154 -20.45 -20.66 4.31
N ASN A 155 -20.49 -20.96 5.62
CA ASN A 155 -21.34 -21.97 6.20
C ASN A 155 -22.04 -21.39 7.45
N GLY A 156 -23.26 -20.93 7.27
CA GLY A 156 -24.02 -20.24 8.31
C GLY A 156 -23.36 -18.92 8.74
N SER A 157 -23.06 -18.80 10.02
CA SER A 157 -22.38 -17.64 10.62
C SER A 157 -20.87 -17.64 10.50
N TYR A 158 -20.30 -18.65 9.86
CA TYR A 158 -18.86 -18.81 9.71
C TYR A 158 -18.47 -18.71 8.23
N THR A 159 -17.27 -18.24 7.98
CA THR A 159 -16.63 -18.27 6.67
C THR A 159 -15.26 -18.91 6.78
N THR A 160 -14.99 -19.86 5.89
CA THR A 160 -13.63 -20.41 5.73
C THR A 160 -12.94 -19.66 4.60
N ILE A 161 -11.78 -19.12 4.89
CA ILE A 161 -10.89 -18.43 3.94
C ILE A 161 -9.80 -19.41 3.54
N TYR A 162 -9.70 -19.71 2.26
CA TYR A 162 -8.71 -20.63 1.70
C TYR A 162 -7.55 -19.86 1.08
N MET A 163 -6.33 -20.27 1.42
CA MET A 163 -5.09 -19.63 1.00
C MET A 163 -4.40 -20.39 -0.13
N SER A 164 -3.49 -19.72 -0.83
CA SER A 164 -2.71 -20.30 -1.94
C SER A 164 -1.71 -21.37 -1.51
N ASP A 165 -1.28 -21.36 -0.26
CA ASP A 165 -0.41 -22.35 0.38
C ASP A 165 -1.16 -23.59 0.90
N SER A 166 -2.45 -23.72 0.54
CA SER A 166 -3.35 -24.78 0.99
C SER A 166 -3.75 -24.71 2.48
N THR A 167 -3.39 -23.65 3.19
CA THR A 167 -3.93 -23.38 4.53
C THR A 167 -5.33 -22.80 4.46
N SER A 168 -6.04 -22.83 5.58
CA SER A 168 -7.36 -22.19 5.69
C SER A 168 -7.59 -21.61 7.08
N HIS A 169 -8.42 -20.56 7.13
CA HIS A 169 -8.80 -19.84 8.34
C HIS A 169 -10.30 -19.82 8.50
N LEU A 170 -10.81 -20.29 9.64
CA LEU A 170 -12.23 -20.25 9.96
C LEU A 170 -12.54 -18.99 10.76
N ILE A 171 -13.36 -18.12 10.20
CA ILE A 171 -13.73 -16.82 10.79
C ILE A 171 -15.21 -16.84 11.17
N ARG A 172 -15.51 -16.38 12.39
CA ARG A 172 -16.92 -16.23 12.85
C ARG A 172 -17.51 -14.91 12.31
N LYS A 173 -17.65 -14.85 11.00
CA LYS A 173 -18.33 -13.76 10.26
C LYS A 173 -18.99 -14.34 9.01
N GLY A 174 -20.19 -13.86 8.71
CA GLY A 174 -20.85 -14.16 7.45
C GLY A 174 -20.22 -13.39 6.28
N LEU A 175 -20.38 -13.90 5.04
CA LEU A 175 -19.82 -13.23 3.85
C LEU A 175 -20.36 -11.81 3.64
N ASN A 176 -21.59 -11.51 4.03
CA ASN A 176 -22.14 -10.15 3.90
C ASN A 176 -21.39 -9.13 4.77
N ASP A 177 -20.89 -9.55 5.92
CA ASP A 177 -20.10 -8.67 6.80
C ASP A 177 -18.64 -8.62 6.38
N LEU A 178 -18.10 -9.70 5.82
CA LEU A 178 -16.77 -9.70 5.22
C LEU A 178 -16.71 -8.78 3.99
N GLU A 179 -17.72 -8.81 3.14
CA GLU A 179 -17.80 -7.98 1.94
C GLU A 179 -17.75 -6.47 2.24
N LYS A 180 -18.30 -6.03 3.38
CA LYS A 180 -18.24 -4.62 3.82
C LYS A 180 -16.83 -4.16 4.21
N ILE A 181 -15.97 -5.08 4.61
CA ILE A 181 -14.60 -4.77 5.07
C ILE A 181 -13.54 -5.12 4.03
N ILE A 182 -13.88 -5.91 3.01
CA ILE A 182 -13.01 -6.19 1.87
C ILE A 182 -12.87 -4.91 1.05
N THR A 183 -11.64 -4.45 0.87
CA THR A 183 -11.29 -3.23 0.12
C THR A 183 -10.59 -3.54 -1.21
N ASN A 184 -10.43 -4.82 -1.53
CA ASN A 184 -9.69 -5.27 -2.72
C ASN A 184 -10.64 -5.81 -3.80
N ASP A 185 -10.59 -5.21 -4.98
CA ASP A 185 -11.47 -5.51 -6.12
C ASP A 185 -11.22 -6.88 -6.77
N THR A 186 -10.13 -7.57 -6.39
CA THR A 186 -9.87 -8.93 -6.91
C THR A 186 -10.76 -9.98 -6.26
N LEU A 187 -11.30 -9.71 -5.05
CA LEU A 187 -12.23 -10.59 -4.36
C LEU A 187 -13.67 -10.31 -4.80
N ILE A 188 -14.21 -11.18 -5.63
CA ILE A 188 -15.51 -11.01 -6.28
C ILE A 188 -16.54 -11.96 -5.67
N ARG A 189 -17.69 -11.42 -5.26
CA ARG A 189 -18.84 -12.23 -4.83
C ARG A 189 -19.47 -12.90 -6.04
N VAL A 190 -19.38 -14.22 -6.13
CA VAL A 190 -19.93 -15.00 -7.24
C VAL A 190 -21.18 -15.81 -6.86
N HIS A 191 -21.40 -16.00 -5.58
CA HIS A 191 -22.56 -16.74 -5.06
C HIS A 191 -22.93 -16.29 -3.64
N LYS A 192 -24.15 -16.60 -3.17
CA LYS A 192 -24.54 -16.31 -1.77
C LYS A 192 -23.56 -16.87 -0.73
N SER A 193 -22.85 -17.96 -1.06
CA SER A 193 -21.91 -18.63 -0.18
C SER A 193 -20.46 -18.55 -0.63
N TYR A 194 -20.13 -17.85 -1.73
CA TYR A 194 -18.77 -17.82 -2.27
C TYR A 194 -18.31 -16.43 -2.69
N ILE A 195 -17.10 -16.09 -2.25
CA ILE A 195 -16.27 -15.03 -2.81
C ILE A 195 -15.04 -15.71 -3.41
N VAL A 196 -14.63 -15.34 -4.63
CA VAL A 196 -13.46 -15.89 -5.31
C VAL A 196 -12.48 -14.78 -5.64
N ASN A 197 -11.21 -15.09 -5.64
CA ASN A 197 -10.19 -14.16 -6.10
C ASN A 197 -9.99 -14.33 -7.62
N SER A 198 -10.27 -13.27 -8.37
CA SER A 198 -10.16 -13.25 -9.82
C SER A 198 -8.76 -13.60 -10.33
N TYR A 199 -7.72 -13.36 -9.53
CA TYR A 199 -6.34 -13.72 -9.85
C TYR A 199 -6.14 -15.24 -10.03
N TYR A 200 -6.94 -16.07 -9.34
CA TYR A 200 -6.86 -17.54 -9.42
C TYR A 200 -7.86 -18.17 -10.40
N ILE A 201 -8.69 -17.36 -11.08
CA ILE A 201 -9.64 -17.88 -12.06
C ILE A 201 -8.89 -18.26 -13.34
N LYS A 202 -8.86 -19.57 -13.67
CA LYS A 202 -8.21 -20.08 -14.89
C LYS A 202 -9.15 -20.14 -16.10
N LYS A 203 -10.45 -20.36 -15.87
CA LYS A 203 -11.45 -20.53 -16.94
C LYS A 203 -12.84 -20.29 -16.42
N VAL A 204 -13.64 -19.54 -17.16
CA VAL A 204 -15.09 -19.40 -16.97
C VAL A 204 -15.78 -20.16 -18.09
N LYS A 205 -16.77 -21.01 -17.76
CA LYS A 205 -17.67 -21.64 -18.74
C LYS A 205 -19.01 -20.95 -18.62
N PHE A 206 -19.55 -20.49 -19.72
CA PHE A 206 -20.90 -19.95 -19.87
C PHE A 206 -21.83 -21.06 -20.35
#